data_e2638cd452f13effebd6027b50633b74
#
_entry.id   e2638cd452f13effebd6027b50633b74
#
_cell.length_a   1.000
_cell.length_b   1.000
_cell.length_c   1.000
_cell.angle_alpha   90.00
_cell.angle_beta   90.00
_cell.angle_gamma   90.00
#
_symmetry.space_group_name_H-M   'P 1'
#
loop_
_entity.id
_entity.type
_entity.pdbx_description
1 polymer ?
#
loop_
_entity_poly.entity_id
_entity_poly.type
_entity_poly.pdbx_seq_one_letter_code
_entity_poly.pdbx_strand_id
1 'polypeptide(L)'
;MIISEDLLLAYGANYESFEANQTVFHEGNLPKFYYQIINGIVELNNYHEDGKEFIQNILHDGESFGESFLFDEKAYPTNATAKTSCTVLKLSKADFFNLLDQNPEVSSKMFKCLAERLYYKYVMLFNVS
;
A
#
# COMPACT_ATOMS: atom_id res chain seq x y z
N MET A 1 1.10 -7.11 11.08
CA MET A 1 -0.12 -6.82 10.29
C MET A 1 -0.88 -5.69 10.96
N ILE A 2 -1.13 -4.59 10.25
CA ILE A 2 -1.81 -3.42 10.84
C ILE A 2 -3.27 -3.73 11.10
N ILE A 3 -3.94 -4.32 10.10
CA ILE A 3 -5.34 -4.73 10.20
C ILE A 3 -5.38 -6.25 10.03
N SER A 4 -6.08 -6.93 10.93
CA SER A 4 -6.18 -8.37 10.83
C SER A 4 -6.95 -8.77 9.56
N GLU A 5 -6.64 -9.93 9.04
CA GLU A 5 -7.33 -10.50 7.89
C GLU A 5 -8.83 -10.64 8.15
N ASP A 6 -9.18 -11.15 9.33
CA ASP A 6 -10.57 -11.33 9.72
C ASP A 6 -11.35 -10.00 9.75
N LEU A 7 -10.73 -8.94 10.26
CA LEU A 7 -11.37 -7.63 10.31
C LEU A 7 -11.55 -7.05 8.91
N LEU A 8 -10.56 -7.19 8.04
CA LEU A 8 -10.67 -6.75 6.65
C LEU A 8 -11.82 -7.46 5.94
N LEU A 9 -11.91 -8.78 6.11
CA LEU A 9 -12.97 -9.58 5.50
C LEU A 9 -14.35 -9.17 6.06
N ALA A 10 -14.43 -8.88 7.37
CA ALA A 10 -15.68 -8.45 8.00
C ALA A 10 -16.21 -7.15 7.42
N TYR A 11 -15.33 -6.27 6.93
CA TYR A 11 -15.72 -5.00 6.32
C TYR A 11 -15.85 -5.05 4.81
N GLY A 12 -15.72 -6.23 4.21
CA GLY A 12 -15.99 -6.43 2.79
C GLY A 12 -14.79 -6.57 1.89
N ALA A 13 -13.60 -6.81 2.46
CA ALA A 13 -12.41 -7.03 1.65
C ALA A 13 -12.51 -8.33 0.84
N ASN A 14 -11.87 -8.33 -0.31
CA ASN A 14 -11.77 -9.49 -1.20
C ASN A 14 -10.32 -9.83 -1.45
N TYR A 15 -10.05 -11.11 -1.64
CA TYR A 15 -8.73 -11.55 -2.09
C TYR A 15 -8.57 -11.27 -3.58
N GLU A 16 -7.39 -10.82 -3.96
CA GLU A 16 -7.01 -10.65 -5.35
C GLU A 16 -5.60 -11.22 -5.54
N SER A 17 -5.43 -12.00 -6.59
CA SER A 17 -4.14 -12.64 -6.90
C SER A 17 -3.50 -11.98 -8.10
N PHE A 18 -2.19 -11.82 -8.05
CA PHE A 18 -1.39 -11.27 -9.14
C PHE A 18 -0.25 -12.22 -9.46
N GLU A 19 0.06 -12.36 -10.73
CA GLU A 19 1.25 -13.07 -11.18
C GLU A 19 2.45 -12.13 -11.11
N ALA A 20 3.64 -12.70 -11.07
CA ALA A 20 4.87 -11.92 -11.11
C ALA A 20 4.85 -10.93 -12.28
N ASN A 21 5.26 -9.71 -12.03
CA ASN A 21 5.34 -8.58 -12.98
C ASN A 21 4.01 -7.95 -13.37
N GLN A 22 2.88 -8.42 -12.83
CA GLN A 22 1.60 -7.73 -13.02
C GLN A 22 1.56 -6.44 -12.20
N THR A 23 0.92 -5.42 -12.77
CA THR A 23 0.74 -4.14 -12.10
C THR A 23 -0.54 -4.16 -11.27
N VAL A 24 -0.42 -3.77 -10.00
CA VAL A 24 -1.56 -3.66 -9.09
C VAL A 24 -2.28 -2.32 -9.31
N PHE A 25 -1.50 -1.24 -9.34
CA PHE A 25 -2.03 0.07 -9.74
C PHE A 25 -0.95 0.87 -10.47
N HIS A 26 -1.40 1.82 -11.28
CA HIS A 26 -0.52 2.64 -12.12
C HIS A 26 -0.37 4.04 -11.54
N GLU A 27 0.83 4.59 -11.67
CA GLU A 27 1.09 6.02 -11.44
C GLU A 27 0.08 6.85 -12.23
N GLY A 28 -0.48 7.87 -11.59
CA GLY A 28 -1.46 8.76 -12.21
C GLY A 28 -2.92 8.36 -12.01
N ASN A 29 -3.19 7.12 -11.62
CA ASN A 29 -4.56 6.70 -11.33
C ASN A 29 -5.00 7.19 -9.95
N LEU A 30 -6.30 7.43 -9.78
CA LEU A 30 -6.84 7.82 -8.47
C LEU A 30 -6.93 6.61 -7.55
N PRO A 31 -6.50 6.74 -6.29
CA PRO A 31 -6.62 5.66 -5.31
C PRO A 31 -8.08 5.34 -5.00
N LYS A 32 -8.43 4.06 -5.08
CA LYS A 32 -9.80 3.59 -4.84
C LYS A 32 -9.87 2.49 -3.79
N PHE A 33 -8.76 1.87 -3.45
CA PHE A 33 -8.72 0.72 -2.58
C PHE A 33 -7.57 0.79 -1.59
N TYR A 34 -7.80 0.18 -0.43
CA TYR A 34 -6.76 -0.20 0.52
C TYR A 34 -6.27 -1.59 0.14
N TYR A 35 -4.97 -1.79 0.16
CA TYR A 35 -4.33 -3.07 -0.14
C TYR A 35 -3.47 -3.54 1.01
N GLN A 36 -3.56 -4.82 1.35
CA GLN A 36 -2.68 -5.45 2.32
C GLN A 36 -2.21 -6.80 1.78
N ILE A 37 -0.90 -7.05 1.86
CA ILE A 37 -0.30 -8.24 1.29
C ILE A 37 -0.54 -9.43 2.23
N ILE A 38 -1.12 -10.50 1.72
CA ILE A 38 -1.24 -11.77 2.43
C ILE A 38 0.03 -12.58 2.23
N ASN A 39 0.47 -12.72 0.98
CA ASN A 39 1.76 -13.34 0.65
C ASN A 39 2.31 -12.73 -0.62
N GLY A 40 3.64 -12.70 -0.72
CA GLY A 40 4.35 -12.22 -1.88
C GLY A 40 5.07 -10.90 -1.66
N ILE A 41 5.60 -10.37 -2.75
CA ILE A 41 6.40 -9.13 -2.75
C ILE A 41 5.79 -8.15 -3.74
N VAL A 42 5.53 -6.93 -3.26
CA VAL A 42 5.05 -5.81 -4.08
C VAL A 42 6.12 -4.72 -4.05
N GLU A 43 6.38 -4.13 -5.20
CA GLU A 43 7.34 -3.05 -5.36
C GLU A 43 6.61 -1.78 -5.79
N LEU A 44 6.91 -0.68 -5.11
CA LEU A 44 6.49 0.66 -5.54
C LEU A 44 7.61 1.24 -6.38
N ASN A 45 7.31 1.63 -7.61
CA ASN A 45 8.33 2.07 -8.55
C ASN A 45 7.85 3.17 -9.48
N ASN A 46 8.82 3.82 -10.12
CA ASN A 46 8.61 4.75 -11.23
C ASN A 46 9.57 4.37 -12.34
N TYR A 47 9.27 4.82 -13.55
CA TYR A 47 10.17 4.69 -14.69
C TYR A 47 10.56 6.08 -15.17
N HIS A 48 11.85 6.28 -15.43
CA HIS A 48 12.36 7.49 -16.08
C HIS A 48 12.05 7.46 -17.58
N GLU A 49 12.16 8.60 -18.23
CA GLU A 49 11.94 8.72 -19.68
C GLU A 49 12.87 7.80 -20.49
N ASP A 50 14.06 7.50 -19.97
CA ASP A 50 15.02 6.58 -20.59
C ASP A 50 14.71 5.10 -20.35
N GLY A 51 13.59 4.80 -19.66
CA GLY A 51 13.17 3.44 -19.35
C GLY A 51 13.78 2.84 -18.10
N LYS A 52 14.65 3.56 -17.41
CA LYS A 52 15.24 3.06 -16.15
C LYS A 52 14.21 3.06 -15.03
N GLU A 53 14.17 1.95 -14.30
CA GLU A 53 13.31 1.79 -13.15
C GLU A 53 13.91 2.46 -11.91
N PHE A 54 13.08 3.17 -11.18
CA PHE A 54 13.42 3.75 -9.88
C PHE A 54 12.54 3.10 -8.81
N ILE A 55 13.17 2.34 -7.90
CA ILE A 55 12.46 1.61 -6.85
C ILE A 55 12.31 2.50 -5.63
N GLN A 56 11.06 2.79 -5.24
CA GLN A 56 10.75 3.61 -4.06
C GLN A 56 10.68 2.76 -2.80
N ASN A 57 10.09 1.57 -2.89
CA ASN A 57 9.88 0.72 -1.73
C ASN A 57 9.60 -0.73 -2.16
N ILE A 58 9.94 -1.67 -1.29
CA ILE A 58 9.66 -3.09 -1.46
C ILE A 58 8.89 -3.56 -0.22
N LEU A 59 7.76 -4.21 -0.44
CA LEU A 59 6.82 -4.58 0.62
C LEU A 59 6.57 -6.08 0.59
N HIS A 60 6.37 -6.65 1.78
CA HIS A 60 6.30 -8.09 2.01
C HIS A 60 4.99 -8.48 2.70
N ASP A 61 4.86 -9.78 3.03
CA ASP A 61 3.70 -10.35 3.71
C ASP A 61 3.28 -9.51 4.92
N GLY A 62 2.00 -9.25 5.02
CA GLY A 62 1.41 -8.51 6.13
C GLY A 62 1.48 -6.99 6.02
N GLU A 63 2.25 -6.46 5.09
CA GLU A 63 2.39 -5.01 4.92
C GLU A 63 1.30 -4.44 4.03
N SER A 64 0.86 -3.22 4.34
CA SER A 64 -0.05 -2.44 3.49
C SER A 64 0.75 -1.55 2.55
N PHE A 65 0.13 -1.15 1.45
CA PHE A 65 0.77 -0.24 0.51
C PHE A 65 -0.26 0.70 -0.14
N GLY A 66 0.18 1.91 -0.43
CA GLY A 66 -0.64 2.91 -1.11
C GLY A 66 -1.70 3.57 -0.24
N GLU A 67 -1.78 3.23 1.05
CA GLU A 67 -2.81 3.73 1.95
C GLU A 67 -2.72 5.23 2.20
N SER A 68 -1.53 5.81 2.23
CA SER A 68 -1.36 7.24 2.46
C SER A 68 -2.07 8.08 1.40
N PHE A 69 -2.16 7.58 0.18
CA PHE A 69 -2.77 8.31 -0.94
C PHE A 69 -4.30 8.29 -0.90
N LEU A 70 -4.89 7.43 -0.07
CA LEU A 70 -6.34 7.44 0.15
C LEU A 70 -6.78 8.66 0.96
N PHE A 71 -5.90 9.20 1.81
CA PHE A 71 -6.26 10.27 2.73
C PHE A 71 -6.22 11.67 2.11
N ASP A 72 -5.41 11.89 1.06
CA ASP A 72 -5.23 13.22 0.48
C ASP A 72 -5.86 13.40 -0.91
N GLU A 73 -6.56 12.39 -1.40
CA GLU A 73 -7.32 12.43 -2.66
C GLU A 73 -6.47 12.78 -3.90
N LYS A 74 -5.20 12.47 -3.85
CA LYS A 74 -4.28 12.68 -4.98
C LYS A 74 -4.03 11.39 -5.75
N ALA A 75 -3.65 11.54 -7.02
CA ALA A 75 -3.27 10.41 -7.86
C ALA A 75 -2.03 9.71 -7.28
N TYR A 76 -1.90 8.41 -7.57
CA TYR A 76 -0.71 7.66 -7.16
C TYR A 76 0.55 8.28 -7.77
N PRO A 77 1.58 8.58 -6.97
CA PRO A 77 2.85 9.07 -7.50
C PRO A 77 3.77 7.95 -7.97
N THR A 78 3.38 6.70 -7.75
CA THR A 78 4.16 5.51 -8.13
C THR A 78 3.25 4.45 -8.72
N ASN A 79 3.86 3.49 -9.40
CA ASN A 79 3.22 2.21 -9.73
C ASN A 79 3.36 1.26 -8.55
N ALA A 80 2.50 0.26 -8.47
CA ALA A 80 2.68 -0.90 -7.59
C ALA A 80 2.70 -2.14 -8.48
N THR A 81 3.78 -2.91 -8.41
CA THR A 81 4.01 -4.07 -9.26
C THR A 81 4.28 -5.30 -8.39
N ALA A 82 3.60 -6.40 -8.68
CA ALA A 82 3.89 -7.68 -8.04
C ALA A 82 5.25 -8.19 -8.56
N LYS A 83 6.21 -8.40 -7.67
CA LYS A 83 7.53 -8.92 -8.07
C LYS A 83 7.58 -10.44 -8.03
N THR A 84 6.71 -11.03 -7.24
CA THR A 84 6.46 -12.48 -7.20
C THR A 84 4.98 -12.68 -7.41
N SER A 85 4.57 -13.95 -7.59
CA SER A 85 3.17 -14.30 -7.39
C SER A 85 2.73 -13.79 -6.03
N CYS A 86 1.63 -13.05 -5.95
CA CYS A 86 1.16 -12.53 -4.67
C CYS A 86 -0.35 -12.55 -4.55
N THR A 87 -0.81 -12.61 -3.30
CA THR A 87 -2.22 -12.48 -2.94
C THR A 87 -2.35 -11.30 -2.01
N VAL A 88 -3.30 -10.41 -2.30
CA VAL A 88 -3.58 -9.24 -1.47
C VAL A 88 -5.03 -9.27 -1.03
N LEU A 89 -5.32 -8.61 0.09
CA LEU A 89 -6.67 -8.22 0.46
C LEU A 89 -6.90 -6.80 -0.02
N LYS A 90 -8.04 -6.60 -0.65
CA LYS A 90 -8.43 -5.35 -1.29
C LYS A 90 -9.74 -4.90 -0.70
N LEU A 91 -9.77 -3.70 -0.14
CA LEU A 91 -10.93 -3.11 0.51
C LEU A 91 -11.23 -1.75 -0.11
N SER A 92 -12.50 -1.48 -0.44
CA SER A 92 -12.85 -0.19 -1.03
C SER A 92 -12.49 0.96 -0.10
N LYS A 93 -12.22 2.12 -0.69
CA LYS A 93 -11.90 3.35 0.07
C LYS A 93 -12.98 3.67 1.12
N ALA A 94 -14.26 3.58 0.72
CA ALA A 94 -15.37 3.85 1.63
C ALA A 94 -15.40 2.87 2.81
N ASP A 95 -15.24 1.58 2.54
CA ASP A 95 -15.24 0.55 3.58
C ASP A 95 -14.00 0.65 4.45
N PHE A 96 -12.87 1.05 3.90
CA PHE A 96 -11.64 1.29 4.65
C PHE A 96 -11.84 2.43 5.68
N PHE A 97 -12.40 3.55 5.26
CA PHE A 97 -12.67 4.65 6.19
C PHE A 97 -13.71 4.28 7.24
N ASN A 98 -14.72 3.50 6.85
CA ASN A 98 -15.70 3.00 7.80
C ASN A 98 -15.06 2.09 8.85
N LEU A 99 -14.14 1.21 8.42
CA LEU A 99 -13.38 0.36 9.34
C LEU A 99 -12.57 1.20 10.33
N LEU A 100 -11.87 2.23 9.84
CA LEU A 100 -11.07 3.11 10.70
C LEU A 100 -11.94 3.85 11.71
N ASP A 101 -13.10 4.36 11.28
CA ASP A 101 -14.01 5.10 12.15
C ASP A 101 -14.56 4.22 13.28
N GLN A 102 -14.83 2.96 13.00
CA GLN A 102 -15.40 2.03 13.98
C GLN A 102 -14.36 1.30 14.83
N ASN A 103 -13.08 1.44 14.51
CA ASN A 103 -11.99 0.75 15.21
C ASN A 103 -10.87 1.73 15.53
N PRO A 104 -11.03 2.58 16.56
CA PRO A 104 -10.03 3.59 16.90
C PRO A 104 -8.63 3.04 17.17
N GLU A 105 -8.53 1.82 17.71
CA GLU A 105 -7.25 1.16 17.97
C GLU A 105 -6.51 0.85 16.67
N VAL A 106 -7.25 0.53 15.60
CA VAL A 106 -6.67 0.30 14.27
C VAL A 106 -6.20 1.63 13.68
N SER A 107 -7.00 2.68 13.82
CA SER A 107 -6.62 4.02 13.37
C SER A 107 -5.33 4.48 14.02
N SER A 108 -5.17 4.26 15.33
CA SER A 108 -3.95 4.60 16.05
C SER A 108 -2.74 3.83 15.53
N LYS A 109 -2.90 2.54 15.24
CA LYS A 109 -1.83 1.73 14.64
C LYS A 109 -1.47 2.24 13.24
N MET A 110 -2.46 2.64 12.46
CA MET A 110 -2.26 3.19 11.12
C MET A 110 -1.46 4.49 11.19
N PHE A 111 -1.84 5.41 12.08
CA PHE A 111 -1.12 6.67 12.26
C PHE A 111 0.33 6.42 12.66
N LYS A 112 0.57 5.49 13.59
CA LYS A 112 1.91 5.14 14.00
C LYS A 112 2.73 4.57 12.84
N CYS A 113 2.14 3.68 12.06
CA CYS A 113 2.79 3.09 10.89
C CYS A 113 3.17 4.16 9.86
N LEU A 114 2.26 5.07 9.55
CA LEU A 114 2.52 6.15 8.60
C LEU A 114 3.60 7.10 9.12
N ALA A 115 3.57 7.40 10.42
CA ALA A 115 4.58 8.25 11.04
C ALA A 115 5.97 7.60 11.00
N GLU A 116 6.06 6.30 11.27
CA GLU A 116 7.32 5.55 11.19
C GLU A 116 7.87 5.52 9.76
N ARG A 117 7.00 5.32 8.77
CA ARG A 117 7.39 5.34 7.35
C ARG A 117 7.90 6.72 6.94
N LEU A 118 7.24 7.77 7.39
CA LEU A 118 7.64 9.15 7.11
C LEU A 118 9.00 9.45 7.75
N TYR A 119 9.18 9.08 9.00
CA TYR A 119 10.44 9.23 9.72
C TYR A 119 11.58 8.52 8.98
N TYR A 120 11.34 7.29 8.55
CA TYR A 120 12.32 6.50 7.82
C TYR A 120 12.74 7.20 6.51
N LYS A 121 11.76 7.78 5.80
CA LYS A 121 12.06 8.55 4.57
C LYS A 121 12.96 9.74 4.85
N TYR A 122 12.73 10.46 5.94
CA TYR A 122 13.60 11.57 6.34
C TYR A 122 15.03 11.09 6.62
N VAL A 123 15.17 9.99 7.34
CA VAL A 123 16.47 9.40 7.63
C VAL A 123 17.19 9.02 6.34
N MET A 124 16.49 8.37 5.41
CA MET A 124 17.07 7.97 4.13
C MET A 124 17.51 9.17 3.30
N LEU A 125 16.69 10.21 3.22
CA LEU A 125 17.05 11.43 2.49
C LEU A 125 18.28 12.11 3.09
N PHE A 126 18.36 12.16 4.41
CA PHE A 126 19.49 12.75 5.10
C PHE A 126 20.78 11.98 4.83
N ASN A 127 20.74 10.66 4.85
CA ASN A 127 21.90 9.81 4.69
C ASN A 127 22.39 9.73 3.23
N VAL A 128 21.54 10.03 2.26
CA VAL A 128 21.90 9.99 0.83
C VAL A 128 22.53 11.30 0.36
N SER A 129 22.29 12.39 1.05
CA SER A 129 22.90 13.68 0.74
C SER A 129 24.42 13.73 1.15
#